data_ab8e910126f899d9531e123e51ba8645
#
_entry.id   ab8e910126f899d9531e123e51ba8645
#
_cell.length_a   1.000
_cell.length_b   1.000
_cell.length_c   1.000
_cell.angle_alpha   90.00
_cell.angle_beta   90.00
_cell.angle_gamma   90.00
#
_symmetry.space_group_name_H-M   'P 1'
#
loop_
_entity.id
_entity.type
_entity.pdbx_description
1 polymer ?
#
loop_
_entity_poly.entity_id
_entity_poly.type
_entity_poly.pdbx_seq_one_letter_code
_entity_poly.pdbx_strand_id
1 'polypeptide(L)'
;MHVTPATTDPALAREWFSQFEGAGLDGVVAKPLDGPYEPDRRVMFKVKHERTADCVVAGYRLHKSGPEAIGSLLLGLYTDEGKLASVGVIGAFPLARRKELFAELQPLVTTFDGHPWNWSAQQAEAAQQGQGGVRNPRSSEHSRWNANKDLSFVPLRPERVVEVRYEHMEGTRFRHTAQFVRWRPDREPRSCGFAQLEEVVSFSLADILAG
;
A
#
# COMPACT_ATOMS: atom_id res chain seq x y z
N MET A 1 8.34 19.64 -25.47
CA MET A 1 7.97 19.91 -24.07
C MET A 1 6.46 19.95 -24.06
N HIS A 2 5.81 19.08 -23.29
CA HIS A 2 4.36 19.06 -23.17
C HIS A 2 3.96 19.72 -21.85
N VAL A 3 2.90 20.52 -21.89
CA VAL A 3 2.31 21.17 -20.73
C VAL A 3 0.98 20.47 -20.47
N THR A 4 0.71 20.10 -19.22
CA THR A 4 -0.58 19.53 -18.84
C THR A 4 -1.70 20.55 -19.05
N PRO A 5 -2.90 20.12 -19.48
CA PRO A 5 -4.03 21.03 -19.68
C PRO A 5 -4.41 21.75 -18.37
N ALA A 6 -4.96 22.93 -18.50
CA ALA A 6 -5.46 23.74 -17.39
C ALA A 6 -6.83 24.30 -17.71
N THR A 7 -7.70 24.43 -16.70
CA THR A 7 -9.05 24.96 -16.85
C THR A 7 -9.47 25.74 -15.62
N THR A 8 -10.38 26.67 -15.77
CA THR A 8 -11.11 27.32 -14.69
C THR A 8 -12.52 26.75 -14.50
N ASP A 9 -12.92 25.81 -15.36
CA ASP A 9 -14.21 25.15 -15.28
C ASP A 9 -14.12 23.95 -14.33
N PRO A 10 -14.85 23.96 -13.19
CA PRO A 10 -14.85 22.87 -12.24
C PRO A 10 -15.50 21.58 -12.79
N ALA A 11 -16.38 21.66 -13.80
CA ALA A 11 -16.98 20.48 -14.41
C ALA A 11 -15.94 19.73 -15.24
N LEU A 12 -15.18 20.43 -16.08
CA LEU A 12 -14.09 19.87 -16.85
C LEU A 12 -12.97 19.33 -15.94
N ALA A 13 -12.65 20.03 -14.85
CA ALA A 13 -11.67 19.55 -13.88
C ALA A 13 -12.09 18.22 -13.21
N ARG A 14 -13.39 18.02 -12.92
CA ARG A 14 -13.93 16.76 -12.40
C ARG A 14 -13.86 15.64 -13.45
N GLU A 15 -14.13 15.95 -14.70
CA GLU A 15 -14.00 15.00 -15.80
C GLU A 15 -12.55 14.51 -15.92
N TRP A 16 -11.57 15.42 -15.95
CA TRP A 16 -10.15 15.07 -15.94
C TRP A 16 -9.75 14.26 -14.71
N PHE A 17 -10.26 14.62 -13.52
CA PHE A 17 -10.02 13.88 -12.31
C PHE A 17 -10.41 12.40 -12.45
N SER A 18 -11.59 12.11 -13.06
CA SER A 18 -12.08 10.76 -13.23
C SER A 18 -11.39 9.99 -14.36
N GLN A 19 -11.05 10.66 -15.48
CA GLN A 19 -10.55 10.01 -16.68
C GLN A 19 -9.03 9.80 -16.66
N PHE A 20 -8.28 10.82 -16.21
CA PHE A 20 -6.82 10.83 -16.35
C PHE A 20 -6.08 9.93 -15.37
N GLU A 21 -6.78 9.38 -14.41
CA GLU A 21 -6.23 8.38 -13.50
C GLU A 21 -5.71 7.15 -14.27
N GLY A 22 -6.44 6.72 -15.30
CA GLY A 22 -6.05 5.62 -16.17
C GLY A 22 -4.77 5.84 -16.96
N ALA A 23 -4.34 7.10 -17.12
CA ALA A 23 -3.05 7.48 -17.69
C ALA A 23 -1.93 7.59 -16.67
N GLY A 24 -2.16 7.19 -15.41
CA GLY A 24 -1.18 7.27 -14.32
C GLY A 24 -1.07 8.64 -13.64
N LEU A 25 -2.05 9.54 -13.87
CA LEU A 25 -2.13 10.82 -13.18
C LEU A 25 -2.93 10.65 -11.88
N ASP A 26 -2.36 11.02 -10.74
CA ASP A 26 -2.89 10.73 -9.42
C ASP A 26 -3.88 11.79 -8.89
N GLY A 27 -4.35 12.69 -9.75
CA GLY A 27 -5.35 13.70 -9.41
C GLY A 27 -5.12 15.04 -10.10
N VAL A 28 -5.76 16.09 -9.60
CA VAL A 28 -5.67 17.46 -10.11
C VAL A 28 -5.04 18.40 -9.08
N VAL A 29 -4.42 19.47 -9.58
CA VAL A 29 -3.82 20.51 -8.74
C VAL A 29 -4.60 21.82 -8.96
N ALA A 30 -5.29 22.29 -7.92
CA ALA A 30 -5.96 23.59 -7.92
C ALA A 30 -5.00 24.66 -7.42
N LYS A 31 -4.92 25.76 -8.17
CA LYS A 31 -4.04 26.91 -7.87
C LYS A 31 -4.88 28.18 -7.83
N PRO A 32 -4.60 29.14 -6.91
CA PRO A 32 -5.17 30.48 -6.99
C PRO A 32 -4.81 31.13 -8.33
N LEU A 33 -5.78 31.78 -8.98
CA LEU A 33 -5.57 32.44 -10.28
C LEU A 33 -4.60 33.62 -10.18
N ASP A 34 -4.72 34.39 -9.08
CA ASP A 34 -3.94 35.62 -8.85
C ASP A 34 -2.69 35.38 -7.99
N GLY A 35 -2.36 34.10 -7.71
CA GLY A 35 -1.23 33.75 -6.87
C GLY A 35 0.09 33.81 -7.64
N PRO A 36 1.16 34.46 -7.11
CA PRO A 36 2.49 34.37 -7.68
C PRO A 36 3.08 32.97 -7.50
N TYR A 37 4.13 32.66 -8.26
CA TYR A 37 4.93 31.49 -8.00
C TYR A 37 5.71 31.66 -6.69
N GLU A 38 5.43 30.82 -5.71
CA GLU A 38 6.10 30.83 -4.40
C GLU A 38 6.82 29.49 -4.19
N PRO A 39 8.16 29.43 -4.37
CA PRO A 39 8.92 28.23 -4.13
C PRO A 39 8.86 27.84 -2.63
N ASP A 40 8.82 26.53 -2.37
CA ASP A 40 8.81 25.91 -1.04
C ASP A 40 7.59 26.28 -0.16
N ARG A 41 6.55 26.95 -0.72
CA ARG A 41 5.31 27.25 -0.03
C ARG A 41 4.15 26.39 -0.53
N ARG A 42 3.28 25.99 0.40
CA ARG A 42 2.08 25.19 0.10
C ARG A 42 0.90 26.14 -0.24
N VAL A 43 0.95 26.73 -1.43
CA VAL A 43 -0.08 27.63 -1.94
C VAL A 43 -1.06 26.98 -2.93
N MET A 44 -0.93 25.66 -3.13
CA MET A 44 -1.75 24.89 -4.05
C MET A 44 -2.44 23.74 -3.32
N PHE A 45 -3.61 23.33 -3.82
CA PHE A 45 -4.36 22.19 -3.32
C PHE A 45 -4.20 21.02 -4.29
N LYS A 46 -3.69 19.89 -3.79
CA LYS A 46 -3.63 18.64 -4.54
C LYS A 46 -4.84 17.79 -4.15
N VAL A 47 -5.74 17.57 -5.11
CA VAL A 47 -6.92 16.71 -4.97
C VAL A 47 -6.55 15.36 -5.58
N LYS A 48 -6.54 14.32 -4.75
CA LYS A 48 -6.19 12.95 -5.15
C LYS A 48 -7.36 12.01 -4.94
N HIS A 49 -7.35 10.88 -5.67
CA HIS A 49 -8.23 9.76 -5.37
C HIS A 49 -7.91 9.17 -3.99
N GLU A 50 -8.95 8.89 -3.24
CA GLU A 50 -8.86 8.13 -1.98
C GLU A 50 -9.61 6.82 -2.14
N ARG A 51 -8.90 5.72 -1.96
CA ARG A 51 -9.44 4.37 -1.99
C ARG A 51 -9.25 3.70 -0.66
N THR A 52 -10.12 2.78 -0.33
CA THR A 52 -9.98 1.92 0.83
C THR A 52 -9.92 0.46 0.43
N ALA A 53 -9.24 -0.34 1.25
CA ALA A 53 -9.20 -1.78 1.12
C ALA A 53 -9.19 -2.43 2.50
N ASP A 54 -9.80 -3.61 2.61
CA ASP A 54 -9.70 -4.46 3.79
C ASP A 54 -8.52 -5.41 3.62
N CYS A 55 -7.49 -5.25 4.44
CA CYS A 55 -6.27 -6.05 4.37
C CYS A 55 -6.10 -6.93 5.60
N VAL A 56 -5.51 -8.09 5.42
CA VAL A 56 -5.11 -8.98 6.51
C VAL A 56 -3.76 -8.52 7.06
N VAL A 57 -3.65 -8.43 8.39
CA VAL A 57 -2.38 -8.17 9.06
C VAL A 57 -1.69 -9.50 9.33
N ALA A 58 -0.55 -9.75 8.69
CA ALA A 58 0.18 -10.99 8.81
C ALA A 58 1.53 -10.88 9.53
N GLY A 59 1.90 -9.67 9.96
CA GLY A 59 3.13 -9.44 10.73
C GLY A 59 3.32 -7.98 11.09
N TYR A 60 4.34 -7.72 11.88
CA TYR A 60 4.76 -6.36 12.19
C TYR A 60 6.28 -6.24 12.29
N ARG A 61 6.80 -5.04 12.10
CA ARG A 61 8.18 -4.68 12.40
C ARG A 61 8.22 -3.80 13.63
N LEU A 62 9.27 -3.96 14.44
CA LEU A 62 9.50 -3.11 15.61
C LEU A 62 9.94 -1.71 15.19
N HIS A 63 9.62 -0.73 16.01
CA HIS A 63 10.07 0.65 15.84
C HIS A 63 11.40 0.86 16.54
N LYS A 64 12.23 1.74 15.99
CA LYS A 64 13.54 2.09 16.57
C LYS A 64 13.48 2.71 17.99
N SER A 65 12.29 3.14 18.43
CA SER A 65 12.09 3.73 19.76
C SER A 65 12.02 2.71 20.89
N GLY A 66 12.00 1.41 20.58
CA GLY A 66 12.04 0.36 21.60
C GLY A 66 11.39 -0.95 21.18
N PRO A 67 11.62 -2.01 21.96
CA PRO A 67 11.16 -3.37 21.62
C PRO A 67 9.64 -3.57 21.77
N GLU A 68 8.96 -2.67 22.48
CA GLU A 68 7.51 -2.73 22.72
C GLU A 68 6.74 -1.69 21.89
N ALA A 69 7.29 -1.28 20.76
CA ALA A 69 6.67 -0.30 19.87
C ALA A 69 6.63 -0.83 18.43
N ILE A 70 5.45 -0.88 17.84
CA ILE A 70 5.28 -1.30 16.44
C ILE A 70 5.78 -0.19 15.51
N GLY A 71 6.68 -0.54 14.61
CA GLY A 71 7.17 0.31 13.53
C GLY A 71 6.20 0.35 12.35
N SER A 72 5.80 -0.82 11.89
CA SER A 72 4.84 -0.98 10.80
C SER A 72 4.08 -2.28 10.92
N LEU A 73 2.82 -2.29 10.43
CA LEU A 73 2.01 -3.48 10.19
C LEU A 73 2.21 -3.93 8.74
N LEU A 74 2.35 -5.22 8.52
CA LEU A 74 2.51 -5.82 7.20
C LEU A 74 1.17 -6.33 6.71
N LEU A 75 0.79 -5.94 5.50
CA LEU A 75 -0.53 -6.13 4.91
C LEU A 75 -0.51 -7.19 3.82
N GLY A 76 -1.54 -8.03 3.80
CA GLY A 76 -1.76 -9.03 2.77
C GLY A 76 -3.17 -9.01 2.20
N LEU A 77 -3.28 -9.44 0.94
CA LEU A 77 -4.53 -9.78 0.27
C LEU A 77 -4.43 -11.21 -0.27
N TYR A 78 -5.55 -11.92 -0.25
CA TYR A 78 -5.61 -13.26 -0.82
C TYR A 78 -5.73 -13.21 -2.33
N THR A 79 -4.93 -14.03 -3.01
CA THR A 79 -5.08 -14.30 -4.45
C THR A 79 -6.24 -15.28 -4.68
N ASP A 80 -6.65 -15.45 -5.94
CA ASP A 80 -7.69 -16.39 -6.32
C ASP A 80 -7.30 -17.85 -6.01
N GLU A 81 -6.00 -18.14 -5.96
CA GLU A 81 -5.45 -19.45 -5.53
C GLU A 81 -5.41 -19.61 -4.00
N GLY A 82 -5.94 -18.63 -3.24
CA GLY A 82 -5.97 -18.67 -1.78
C GLY A 82 -4.63 -18.43 -1.09
N LYS A 83 -3.62 -17.90 -1.79
CA LYS A 83 -2.33 -17.50 -1.21
C LYS A 83 -2.40 -16.07 -0.69
N LEU A 84 -1.84 -15.82 0.49
CA LEU A 84 -1.73 -14.46 1.05
C LEU A 84 -0.53 -13.74 0.43
N ALA A 85 -0.80 -12.80 -0.48
CA ALA A 85 0.22 -11.95 -1.10
C ALA A 85 0.50 -10.72 -0.24
N SER A 86 1.78 -10.32 -0.11
CA SER A 86 2.16 -9.09 0.58
C SER A 86 1.87 -7.88 -0.32
N VAL A 87 1.03 -6.95 0.14
CA VAL A 87 0.60 -5.79 -0.66
C VAL A 87 1.13 -4.46 -0.15
N GLY A 88 1.68 -4.40 1.06
CA GLY A 88 2.23 -3.15 1.59
C GLY A 88 2.32 -3.12 3.10
N VAL A 89 2.46 -1.92 3.64
CA VAL A 89 2.59 -1.70 5.08
C VAL A 89 1.83 -0.46 5.54
N ILE A 90 1.45 -0.43 6.82
CA ILE A 90 1.08 0.78 7.54
C ILE A 90 2.23 1.15 8.46
N GLY A 91 2.76 2.37 8.38
CA GLY A 91 3.93 2.77 9.19
C GLY A 91 3.76 4.07 9.97
N ALA A 92 2.72 4.85 9.70
CA ALA A 92 2.52 6.16 10.30
C ALA A 92 1.61 6.11 11.54
N PHE A 93 2.19 5.72 12.69
CA PHE A 93 1.47 5.72 13.96
C PHE A 93 2.10 6.69 14.96
N PRO A 94 1.30 7.42 15.76
CA PRO A 94 1.79 8.12 16.94
C PRO A 94 2.42 7.15 17.95
N LEU A 95 3.36 7.61 18.77
CA LEU A 95 4.11 6.74 19.67
C LEU A 95 3.21 5.97 20.67
N ALA A 96 2.19 6.63 21.22
CA ALA A 96 1.23 5.97 22.11
C ALA A 96 0.54 4.80 21.40
N ARG A 97 0.05 5.02 20.17
CA ARG A 97 -0.62 3.98 19.38
C ARG A 97 0.30 2.81 19.02
N ARG A 98 1.61 3.04 18.84
CA ARG A 98 2.60 1.98 18.60
C ARG A 98 2.70 0.99 19.74
N LYS A 99 2.63 1.47 20.98
CA LYS A 99 2.67 0.64 22.20
C LYS A 99 1.34 -0.11 22.41
N GLU A 100 0.21 0.56 22.19
CA GLU A 100 -1.11 -0.07 22.23
C GLU A 100 -1.21 -1.22 21.25
N LEU A 101 -0.84 -0.98 19.97
CA LEU A 101 -0.83 -1.99 18.93
C LEU A 101 0.10 -3.16 19.27
N PHE A 102 1.25 -2.89 19.92
CA PHE A 102 2.14 -3.95 20.37
C PHE A 102 1.40 -4.88 21.34
N ALA A 103 0.77 -4.33 22.38
CA ALA A 103 0.01 -5.11 23.35
C ALA A 103 -1.19 -5.83 22.72
N GLU A 104 -1.94 -5.16 21.84
CA GLU A 104 -3.11 -5.73 21.15
C GLU A 104 -2.75 -6.95 20.29
N LEU A 105 -1.55 -6.98 19.70
CA LEU A 105 -1.16 -8.00 18.74
C LEU A 105 -0.33 -9.14 19.33
N GLN A 106 0.14 -9.04 20.58
CA GLN A 106 0.90 -10.12 21.23
C GLN A 106 0.18 -11.47 21.22
N PRO A 107 -1.14 -11.56 21.47
CA PRO A 107 -1.85 -12.85 21.43
C PRO A 107 -1.84 -13.54 20.05
N LEU A 108 -1.55 -12.80 18.98
CA LEU A 108 -1.50 -13.30 17.60
C LEU A 108 -0.08 -13.67 17.14
N VAL A 109 0.95 -13.38 17.94
CA VAL A 109 2.33 -13.72 17.60
C VAL A 109 2.47 -15.24 17.43
N THR A 110 3.13 -15.64 16.36
CA THR A 110 3.34 -17.04 16.00
C THR A 110 4.76 -17.26 15.48
N THR A 111 5.05 -18.46 15.05
CA THR A 111 6.31 -18.82 14.39
C THR A 111 6.15 -18.76 12.87
N PHE A 112 7.27 -18.88 12.13
CA PHE A 112 7.22 -19.00 10.67
C PHE A 112 6.76 -20.38 10.20
N ASP A 113 6.74 -21.37 11.08
CA ASP A 113 6.24 -22.71 10.73
C ASP A 113 4.74 -22.63 10.39
N GLY A 114 4.38 -23.06 9.17
CA GLY A 114 3.02 -22.94 8.65
C GLY A 114 2.54 -21.51 8.34
N HIS A 115 3.38 -20.48 8.56
CA HIS A 115 3.02 -19.10 8.24
C HIS A 115 3.03 -18.86 6.71
N PRO A 116 2.02 -18.17 6.13
CA PRO A 116 1.92 -17.96 4.68
C PRO A 116 3.13 -17.20 4.09
N TRP A 117 3.89 -16.48 4.92
CA TRP A 117 5.10 -15.75 4.52
C TRP A 117 6.39 -16.39 5.03
N ASN A 118 6.41 -17.71 5.21
CA ASN A 118 7.65 -18.46 5.41
C ASN A 118 8.41 -18.62 4.09
N TRP A 119 8.91 -17.51 3.56
CA TRP A 119 9.54 -17.44 2.24
C TRP A 119 10.84 -18.23 2.15
N SER A 120 11.56 -18.44 3.24
CA SER A 120 12.77 -19.26 3.26
C SER A 120 12.46 -20.74 3.04
N ALA A 121 11.40 -21.27 3.65
CA ALA A 121 10.94 -22.63 3.40
C ALA A 121 10.41 -22.78 1.96
N GLN A 122 9.62 -21.84 1.49
CA GLN A 122 9.08 -21.84 0.12
C GLN A 122 10.19 -21.79 -0.95
N GLN A 123 11.28 -21.06 -0.71
CA GLN A 123 12.45 -21.07 -1.61
C GLN A 123 13.19 -22.40 -1.60
N ALA A 124 13.31 -23.03 -0.44
CA ALA A 124 13.95 -24.35 -0.33
C ALA A 124 13.12 -25.41 -1.07
N GLU A 125 11.80 -25.40 -0.92
CA GLU A 125 10.88 -26.30 -1.63
C GLU A 125 10.91 -26.11 -3.14
N ALA A 126 10.88 -24.86 -3.62
CA ALA A 126 10.94 -24.54 -5.05
C ALA A 126 12.27 -24.97 -5.69
N ALA A 127 13.39 -24.81 -4.97
CA ALA A 127 14.69 -25.25 -5.43
C ALA A 127 14.77 -26.77 -5.56
N GLN A 128 14.14 -27.54 -4.64
CA GLN A 128 14.07 -28.99 -4.70
C GLN A 128 13.20 -29.52 -5.86
N GLN A 129 12.18 -28.73 -6.26
CA GLN A 129 11.27 -29.11 -7.36
C GLN A 129 11.78 -28.68 -8.75
N GLY A 130 12.98 -28.07 -8.85
CA GLY A 130 13.55 -27.59 -10.12
C GLY A 130 12.74 -26.44 -10.76
N GLN A 131 11.81 -25.87 -10.06
CA GLN A 131 11.05 -24.70 -10.51
C GLN A 131 11.92 -23.47 -10.34
N GLY A 132 12.18 -22.77 -11.43
CA GLY A 132 12.93 -21.51 -11.43
C GLY A 132 12.36 -20.55 -10.40
N GLY A 133 13.23 -20.04 -9.53
CA GLY A 133 12.99 -19.40 -8.26
C GLY A 133 11.67 -18.65 -8.11
N VAL A 134 10.88 -19.08 -7.13
CA VAL A 134 9.80 -18.27 -6.57
C VAL A 134 10.43 -16.92 -6.17
N ARG A 135 10.02 -15.85 -6.82
CA ARG A 135 10.51 -14.50 -6.49
C ARG A 135 10.20 -14.23 -5.04
N ASN A 136 11.24 -14.15 -4.21
CA ASN A 136 11.10 -13.71 -2.84
C ASN A 136 10.40 -12.33 -2.85
N PRO A 137 9.22 -12.17 -2.25
CA PRO A 137 8.58 -10.86 -2.11
C PRO A 137 9.52 -9.81 -1.47
N ARG A 138 10.49 -10.26 -0.63
CA ARG A 138 11.59 -9.41 -0.14
C ARG A 138 12.40 -8.75 -1.26
N SER A 139 12.60 -9.38 -2.40
CA SER A 139 13.38 -8.79 -3.49
C SER A 139 12.67 -7.61 -4.13
N SER A 140 11.33 -7.54 -4.10
CA SER A 140 10.55 -6.40 -4.57
C SER A 140 10.42 -5.28 -3.52
N GLU A 141 10.71 -5.57 -2.24
CA GLU A 141 10.79 -4.57 -1.17
C GLU A 141 12.15 -3.86 -1.13
N HIS A 142 13.17 -4.40 -1.78
CA HIS A 142 14.46 -3.75 -1.97
C HIS A 142 14.36 -2.65 -3.02
N SER A 143 13.82 -1.50 -2.64
CA SER A 143 14.04 -0.28 -3.39
C SER A 143 15.45 0.26 -3.09
N ARG A 144 16.00 1.11 -3.98
CA ARG A 144 17.28 1.82 -3.73
C ARG A 144 17.34 2.50 -2.35
N TRP A 145 16.18 2.84 -1.79
CA TRP A 145 16.01 3.51 -0.49
C TRP A 145 16.01 2.55 0.70
N ASN A 146 15.91 1.24 0.47
CA ASN A 146 15.80 0.20 1.50
C ASN A 146 16.93 -0.83 1.47
N ALA A 147 17.94 -0.66 0.62
CA ALA A 147 19.00 -1.64 0.39
C ALA A 147 19.73 -2.08 1.68
N ASN A 148 19.79 -1.21 2.70
CA ASN A 148 20.46 -1.46 3.98
C ASN A 148 19.47 -1.60 5.17
N LYS A 149 18.15 -1.68 4.92
CA LYS A 149 17.17 -1.85 6.00
C LYS A 149 17.00 -3.31 6.37
N ASP A 150 17.01 -3.57 7.67
CA ASP A 150 16.52 -4.84 8.19
C ASP A 150 15.00 -4.96 7.91
N LEU A 151 14.65 -5.90 7.05
CA LEU A 151 13.27 -6.20 6.67
C LEU A 151 12.69 -7.38 7.47
N SER A 152 13.38 -7.84 8.51
CA SER A 152 12.85 -8.85 9.42
C SER A 152 11.54 -8.38 10.05
N PHE A 153 10.68 -9.31 10.38
CA PHE A 153 9.40 -9.02 11.00
C PHE A 153 9.00 -10.14 11.97
N VAL A 154 8.10 -9.80 12.89
CA VAL A 154 7.46 -10.76 13.79
C VAL A 154 6.20 -11.26 13.09
N PRO A 155 6.06 -12.59 12.83
CA PRO A 155 4.89 -13.15 12.18
C PRO A 155 3.69 -13.16 13.11
N LEU A 156 2.52 -12.88 12.53
CA LEU A 156 1.23 -12.95 13.21
C LEU A 156 0.33 -13.97 12.53
N ARG A 157 -0.48 -14.70 13.31
CA ARG A 157 -1.59 -15.45 12.73
C ARG A 157 -2.47 -14.47 11.93
N PRO A 158 -2.78 -14.77 10.65
CA PRO A 158 -3.47 -13.84 9.74
C PRO A 158 -4.99 -13.80 10.02
N GLU A 159 -5.34 -13.41 11.23
CA GLU A 159 -6.71 -13.41 11.76
C GLU A 159 -7.32 -12.00 11.90
N ARG A 160 -6.47 -10.95 11.86
CA ARG A 160 -6.91 -9.55 12.00
C ARG A 160 -7.05 -8.89 10.65
N VAL A 161 -8.18 -8.24 10.44
CA VAL A 161 -8.44 -7.42 9.26
C VAL A 161 -8.43 -5.95 9.64
N VAL A 162 -7.82 -5.14 8.79
CA VAL A 162 -7.74 -3.69 8.91
C VAL A 162 -8.20 -3.02 7.62
N GLU A 163 -9.09 -2.05 7.75
CA GLU A 163 -9.39 -1.13 6.65
C GLU A 163 -8.27 -0.10 6.54
N VAL A 164 -7.75 0.04 5.33
CA VAL A 164 -6.68 0.97 5.02
C VAL A 164 -7.10 1.93 3.91
N ARG A 165 -6.57 3.15 3.97
CA ARG A 165 -6.62 4.08 2.86
C ARG A 165 -5.33 3.95 2.05
N TYR A 166 -5.45 3.89 0.74
CA TYR A 166 -4.31 3.83 -0.18
C TYR A 166 -4.53 4.74 -1.39
N GLU A 167 -3.46 5.11 -2.09
CA GLU A 167 -3.55 5.99 -3.27
C GLU A 167 -3.85 5.18 -4.53
N HIS A 168 -2.95 4.26 -4.90
CA HIS A 168 -3.12 3.35 -6.03
C HIS A 168 -2.20 2.13 -5.91
N MET A 169 -2.47 1.14 -6.73
CA MET A 169 -1.63 -0.05 -6.85
C MET A 169 -0.51 0.16 -7.88
N GLU A 170 0.65 -0.41 -7.61
CA GLU A 170 1.74 -0.57 -8.57
C GLU A 170 1.99 -2.08 -8.71
N GLY A 171 1.49 -2.65 -9.79
CA GLY A 171 1.36 -4.10 -9.91
C GLY A 171 0.46 -4.68 -8.82
N THR A 172 0.99 -5.59 -8.01
CA THR A 172 0.25 -6.26 -6.92
C THR A 172 0.43 -5.58 -5.57
N ARG A 173 1.00 -4.39 -5.49
CA ARG A 173 1.34 -3.71 -4.22
C ARG A 173 0.86 -2.27 -4.20
N PHE A 174 0.60 -1.77 -2.99
CA PHE A 174 0.42 -0.33 -2.78
C PHE A 174 1.71 0.42 -3.11
N ARG A 175 1.63 1.44 -3.95
CA ARG A 175 2.77 2.27 -4.33
C ARG A 175 3.38 2.99 -3.12
N HIS A 176 2.54 3.46 -2.20
CA HIS A 176 2.95 4.15 -1.00
C HIS A 176 2.46 3.42 0.25
N THR A 177 3.02 3.79 1.40
CA THR A 177 2.57 3.30 2.71
C THR A 177 1.10 3.61 2.91
N ALA A 178 0.31 2.59 3.18
CA ALA A 178 -1.12 2.74 3.45
C ALA A 178 -1.36 3.41 4.82
N GLN A 179 -2.53 4.00 4.98
CA GLN A 179 -2.94 4.65 6.22
C GLN A 179 -3.98 3.80 6.94
N PHE A 180 -3.83 3.65 8.25
CA PHE A 180 -4.79 2.96 9.11
C PHE A 180 -6.10 3.75 9.17
N VAL A 181 -7.23 3.09 8.92
CA VAL A 181 -8.57 3.65 9.10
C VAL A 181 -9.19 3.07 10.37
N ARG A 182 -9.44 1.77 10.40
CA ARG A 182 -10.03 1.06 11.55
C ARG A 182 -9.80 -0.45 11.47
N TRP A 183 -9.95 -1.13 12.59
CA TRP A 183 -10.07 -2.59 12.59
C TRP A 183 -11.43 -3.03 12.03
N ARG A 184 -11.44 -4.18 11.37
CA ARG A 184 -12.63 -4.81 10.78
C ARG A 184 -12.85 -6.18 11.41
N PRO A 185 -13.35 -6.24 12.66
CA PRO A 185 -13.68 -7.50 13.31
C PRO A 185 -14.87 -8.23 12.66
N ASP A 186 -15.66 -7.51 11.90
CA ASP A 186 -16.80 -7.96 11.11
C ASP A 186 -16.40 -8.63 9.78
N ARG A 187 -15.12 -8.56 9.39
CA ARG A 187 -14.66 -9.05 8.09
C ARG A 187 -13.87 -10.35 8.22
N GLU A 188 -14.30 -11.36 7.46
CA GLU A 188 -13.58 -12.63 7.35
C GLU A 188 -12.22 -12.42 6.63
N PRO A 189 -11.06 -12.82 7.23
CA PRO A 189 -9.74 -12.62 6.62
C PRO A 189 -9.64 -13.20 5.20
N ARG A 190 -10.17 -14.39 4.95
CA ARG A 190 -10.14 -15.05 3.65
C ARG A 190 -10.91 -14.31 2.56
N SER A 191 -11.85 -13.44 2.92
CA SER A 191 -12.61 -12.63 1.97
C SER A 191 -11.85 -11.37 1.51
N CYS A 192 -10.69 -11.06 2.12
CA CYS A 192 -9.87 -9.92 1.78
C CYS A 192 -8.99 -10.25 0.58
N GLY A 193 -9.55 -10.24 -0.62
CA GLY A 193 -8.88 -10.53 -1.88
C GLY A 193 -8.66 -9.28 -2.75
N PHE A 194 -8.00 -9.47 -3.89
CA PHE A 194 -7.74 -8.40 -4.85
C PHE A 194 -9.01 -7.89 -5.55
N ALA A 195 -10.07 -8.72 -5.64
CA ALA A 195 -11.33 -8.34 -6.30
C ALA A 195 -12.06 -7.14 -5.65
N GLN A 196 -11.70 -6.77 -4.41
CA GLN A 196 -12.26 -5.57 -3.75
C GLN A 196 -11.61 -4.27 -4.23
N LEU A 197 -10.46 -4.35 -4.91
CA LEU A 197 -9.74 -3.17 -5.35
C LEU A 197 -10.42 -2.57 -6.57
N GLU A 198 -10.55 -1.24 -6.60
CA GLU A 198 -11.07 -0.55 -7.76
C GLU A 198 -10.14 -0.73 -8.97
N GLU A 199 -10.70 -1.15 -10.10
CA GLU A 199 -10.00 -1.16 -11.36
C GLU A 199 -10.01 0.25 -11.96
N VAL A 200 -8.83 0.76 -12.29
CA VAL A 200 -8.68 2.05 -12.96
C VAL A 200 -8.95 1.85 -14.46
N VAL A 201 -9.91 2.60 -15.01
CA VAL A 201 -10.17 2.61 -16.45
C VAL A 201 -8.90 3.04 -17.18
N SER A 202 -8.40 2.22 -18.11
CA SER A 202 -7.19 2.55 -18.87
C SER A 202 -7.45 3.78 -19.77
N PHE A 203 -6.55 4.76 -19.70
CA PHE A 203 -6.58 5.95 -20.53
C PHE A 203 -5.19 6.22 -21.10
N SER A 204 -5.09 6.75 -22.32
CA SER A 204 -3.81 7.01 -22.96
C SER A 204 -3.25 8.37 -22.54
N LEU A 205 -2.02 8.38 -22.01
CA LEU A 205 -1.32 9.63 -21.71
C LEU A 205 -1.10 10.48 -22.99
N ALA A 206 -0.93 9.84 -24.14
CA ALA A 206 -0.77 10.54 -25.41
C ALA A 206 -2.00 11.37 -25.77
N ASP A 207 -3.21 10.88 -25.47
CA ASP A 207 -4.47 11.58 -25.76
C ASP A 207 -4.63 12.84 -24.89
N ILE A 208 -4.12 12.80 -23.65
CA ILE A 208 -4.11 13.97 -22.75
C ILE A 208 -3.15 15.05 -23.24
N LEU A 209 -2.02 14.65 -23.82
CA LEU A 209 -0.96 15.57 -24.24
C LEU A 209 -1.15 16.08 -25.69
N ALA A 210 -2.12 15.53 -26.43
CA ALA A 210 -2.46 15.91 -27.79
C ALA A 210 -3.52 17.03 -27.88
N GLY A 211 -4.28 17.27 -26.81
CA GLY A 211 -5.25 18.38 -26.66
C GLY A 211 -4.57 19.61 -26.10
#